data_33018089bbd03e5060e30f5c03c0d153
#
_entry.id   33018089bbd03e5060e30f5c03c0d153
#
_cell.length_a   1.000
_cell.length_b   1.000
_cell.length_c   1.000
_cell.angle_alpha   90.00
_cell.angle_beta   90.00
_cell.angle_gamma   90.00
#
_symmetry.space_group_name_H-M   'P 1'
#
loop_
_entity.id
_entity.type
_entity.pdbx_description
1 polymer ?
#
loop_
_entity_poly.entity_id
_entity_poly.type
_entity_poly.pdbx_seq_one_letter_code
_entity_poly.pdbx_strand_id
1 'polypeptide(L)'
;MSVFRVLVLVAALAALAGCQQVQTQVDAYSAISATIVPKTVYIAPYKGMGGDTLPWQTNAATLAGVLAEKGFTRVSSRKQARLVAFFGFAVDEGERVTTQYLVPQWGYVYGPGFGTGYYGGGWYGPGPYGGYGWGFGPRFGVVGYSAGIRTETIFTRSASIDMIDTRTGKKVFEGKAVSQGTCGVFAPVAMPMIRALLSNFPQGRTGTVTLPQTDQC
;
A
#
# COMPACT_ATOMS: atom_id res chain seq x y z
N MET A 1 -6.98 -36.72 15.91
CA MET A 1 -7.22 -36.16 14.55
C MET A 1 -7.83 -34.75 14.52
N SER A 2 -8.25 -34.16 15.64
CA SER A 2 -8.95 -32.84 15.62
C SER A 2 -8.01 -31.65 15.72
N VAL A 3 -6.89 -31.72 16.45
CA VAL A 3 -5.96 -30.61 16.66
C VAL A 3 -5.24 -30.19 15.36
N PHE A 4 -4.87 -31.16 14.53
CA PHE A 4 -4.21 -30.88 13.25
C PHE A 4 -5.14 -30.15 12.25
N ARG A 5 -6.43 -30.47 12.25
CA ARG A 5 -7.43 -29.78 11.42
C ARG A 5 -7.68 -28.36 11.87
N VAL A 6 -7.66 -28.09 13.16
CA VAL A 6 -7.80 -26.72 13.71
C VAL A 6 -6.56 -25.88 13.38
N LEU A 7 -5.36 -26.45 13.49
CA LEU A 7 -4.12 -25.76 13.11
C LEU A 7 -4.07 -25.38 11.63
N VAL A 8 -4.53 -26.27 10.74
CA VAL A 8 -4.57 -25.98 9.30
C VAL A 8 -5.61 -24.91 8.98
N LEU A 9 -6.77 -24.90 9.66
CA LEU A 9 -7.78 -23.85 9.48
C LEU A 9 -7.31 -22.48 9.97
N VAL A 10 -6.61 -22.42 11.11
CA VAL A 10 -6.04 -21.16 11.64
C VAL A 10 -4.93 -20.64 10.73
N ALA A 11 -4.08 -21.51 10.18
CA ALA A 11 -3.05 -21.13 9.22
C ALA A 11 -3.64 -20.62 7.89
N ALA A 12 -4.73 -21.22 7.42
CA ALA A 12 -5.43 -20.78 6.21
C ALA A 12 -6.13 -19.42 6.39
N LEU A 13 -6.70 -19.15 7.58
CA LEU A 13 -7.31 -17.86 7.92
C LEU A 13 -6.25 -16.75 8.06
N ALA A 14 -5.07 -17.05 8.56
CA ALA A 14 -3.97 -16.09 8.66
C ALA A 14 -3.39 -15.71 7.28
N ALA A 15 -3.47 -16.59 6.28
CA ALA A 15 -3.03 -16.32 4.91
C ALA A 15 -3.98 -15.40 4.12
N LEU A 16 -5.22 -15.20 4.60
CA LEU A 16 -6.22 -14.31 4.01
C LEU A 16 -6.16 -12.87 4.52
N ALA A 17 -5.32 -12.57 5.50
CA ALA A 17 -4.99 -11.21 5.87
C ALA A 17 -4.17 -10.57 4.73
N GLY A 18 -4.87 -10.15 3.67
CA GLY A 18 -4.28 -9.47 2.52
C GLY A 18 -3.47 -8.28 3.01
N CYS A 19 -2.14 -8.35 2.88
CA CYS A 19 -1.27 -7.23 3.17
C CYS A 19 -1.68 -6.07 2.27
N GLN A 20 -2.35 -5.07 2.82
CA GLN A 20 -2.58 -3.81 2.14
C GLN A 20 -1.21 -3.23 1.76
N GLN A 21 -1.04 -2.86 0.50
CA GLN A 21 0.21 -2.30 -0.01
C GLN A 21 0.03 -0.82 -0.30
N VAL A 22 1.03 -0.04 0.06
CA VAL A 22 1.12 1.38 -0.28
C VAL A 22 2.08 1.52 -1.45
N GLN A 23 1.54 1.89 -2.60
CA GLN A 23 2.35 2.30 -3.75
C GLN A 23 2.67 3.78 -3.60
N THR A 24 3.95 4.09 -3.65
CA THR A 24 4.47 5.44 -3.45
C THR A 24 5.38 5.81 -4.62
N GLN A 25 5.02 6.87 -5.33
CA GLN A 25 5.90 7.51 -6.30
C GLN A 25 6.91 8.35 -5.54
N VAL A 26 8.18 8.12 -5.78
CA VAL A 26 9.31 8.78 -5.12
C VAL A 26 10.14 9.54 -6.14
N ASP A 27 10.43 10.79 -5.83
CA ASP A 27 11.40 11.63 -6.52
C ASP A 27 12.36 12.19 -5.47
N ALA A 28 13.55 11.62 -5.38
CA ALA A 28 14.56 12.03 -4.41
C ALA A 28 15.93 12.22 -5.07
N TYR A 29 16.54 13.34 -4.77
CA TYR A 29 17.86 13.74 -5.23
C TYR A 29 18.78 13.96 -4.05
N SER A 30 20.03 13.54 -4.16
CA SER A 30 21.00 13.64 -3.06
C SER A 30 22.39 14.02 -3.55
N ALA A 31 23.00 14.91 -2.80
CA ALA A 31 24.42 15.24 -2.87
C ALA A 31 25.12 14.91 -1.53
N ILE A 32 24.51 14.06 -0.70
CA ILE A 32 25.10 13.65 0.58
C ILE A 32 26.25 12.68 0.32
N SER A 33 27.44 13.01 0.87
CA SER A 33 28.57 12.08 0.84
C SER A 33 28.26 10.84 1.68
N ALA A 34 28.62 9.66 1.18
CA ALA A 34 28.50 8.41 1.93
C ALA A 34 29.35 8.41 3.22
N THR A 35 30.39 9.25 3.26
CA THR A 35 31.32 9.39 4.39
C THR A 35 30.98 10.56 5.32
N ILE A 36 29.74 11.10 5.25
CA ILE A 36 29.34 12.23 6.09
C ILE A 36 29.46 11.90 7.58
N VAL A 37 30.17 12.73 8.30
CA VAL A 37 30.34 12.65 9.76
C VAL A 37 30.28 14.04 10.41
N PRO A 38 29.77 14.15 11.65
CA PRO A 38 28.98 13.14 12.37
C PRO A 38 27.64 12.90 11.68
N LYS A 39 27.06 11.71 11.86
CA LYS A 39 25.72 11.36 11.37
C LYS A 39 24.65 11.85 12.35
N THR A 40 24.53 13.16 12.50
CA THR A 40 23.53 13.80 13.37
C THR A 40 22.52 14.59 12.56
N VAL A 41 21.25 14.51 12.92
CA VAL A 41 20.15 15.19 12.22
C VAL A 41 19.22 15.90 13.22
N TYR A 42 18.90 17.13 12.91
CA TYR A 42 17.81 17.87 13.55
C TYR A 42 16.62 17.90 12.60
N ILE A 43 15.43 17.51 13.09
CA ILE A 43 14.20 17.49 12.31
C ILE A 43 13.40 18.75 12.65
N ALA A 44 13.08 19.52 11.62
CA ALA A 44 12.31 20.75 11.70
C ALA A 44 11.05 20.66 10.83
N PRO A 45 9.97 21.38 11.14
CA PRO A 45 8.81 21.47 10.27
C PRO A 45 9.15 22.19 8.96
N TYR A 46 8.49 21.79 7.89
CA TYR A 46 8.54 22.55 6.63
C TYR A 46 7.92 23.93 6.84
N LYS A 47 8.35 24.91 6.02
CA LYS A 47 7.84 26.28 6.12
C LYS A 47 6.31 26.30 6.01
N GLY A 48 5.64 26.89 7.01
CA GLY A 48 4.19 26.99 7.09
C GLY A 48 3.51 25.82 7.82
N MET A 49 4.25 24.78 8.23
CA MET A 49 3.71 23.73 9.10
C MET A 49 3.99 24.03 10.58
N GLY A 50 2.97 23.85 11.44
CA GLY A 50 3.12 23.98 12.88
C GLY A 50 3.89 22.79 13.45
N GLY A 51 5.14 23.02 13.88
CA GLY A 51 5.98 21.99 14.52
C GLY A 51 5.50 21.56 15.90
N ASP A 52 4.59 22.32 16.51
CA ASP A 52 4.05 22.06 17.85
C ASP A 52 2.80 21.16 17.82
N THR A 53 2.28 20.85 16.64
CA THR A 53 1.10 20.00 16.51
C THR A 53 1.43 18.53 16.78
N LEU A 54 0.56 17.83 17.51
CA LEU A 54 0.72 16.41 17.80
C LEU A 54 0.88 15.54 16.55
N PRO A 55 0.09 15.74 15.46
CA PRO A 55 0.27 15.00 14.21
C PRO A 55 1.66 15.18 13.62
N TRP A 56 2.20 16.42 13.63
CA TRP A 56 3.55 16.64 13.14
C TRP A 56 4.59 15.94 13.98
N GLN A 57 4.51 16.06 15.32
CA GLN A 57 5.45 15.44 16.24
C GLN A 57 5.49 13.91 16.10
N THR A 58 4.32 13.26 15.95
CA THR A 58 4.20 11.82 15.75
C THR A 58 4.88 11.40 14.44
N ASN A 59 4.58 12.06 13.35
CA ASN A 59 5.17 11.74 12.05
C ASN A 59 6.68 12.09 11.99
N ALA A 60 7.12 13.14 12.68
CA ALA A 60 8.54 13.46 12.82
C ALA A 60 9.30 12.41 13.65
N ALA A 61 8.64 11.81 14.65
CA ALA A 61 9.21 10.68 15.39
C ALA A 61 9.37 9.44 14.48
N THR A 62 8.38 9.17 13.61
CA THR A 62 8.47 8.11 12.59
C THR A 62 9.66 8.35 11.66
N LEU A 63 9.83 9.59 11.16
CA LEU A 63 11.00 9.95 10.35
C LEU A 63 12.32 9.74 11.09
N ALA A 64 12.37 10.15 12.39
CA ALA A 64 13.56 9.94 13.21
C ALA A 64 13.92 8.45 13.34
N GLY A 65 12.92 7.57 13.51
CA GLY A 65 13.11 6.12 13.55
C GLY A 65 13.72 5.59 12.25
N VAL A 66 13.17 5.98 11.09
CA VAL A 66 13.70 5.55 9.78
C VAL A 66 15.12 6.09 9.55
N LEU A 67 15.43 7.32 9.94
CA LEU A 67 16.79 7.86 9.86
C LEU A 67 17.77 7.16 10.80
N ALA A 68 17.30 6.71 11.99
CA ALA A 68 18.10 5.91 12.90
C ALA A 68 18.46 4.53 12.30
N GLU A 69 17.54 3.88 11.58
CA GLU A 69 17.83 2.65 10.80
C GLU A 69 18.94 2.89 9.75
N LYS A 70 19.09 4.13 9.25
CA LYS A 70 20.16 4.56 8.33
C LYS A 70 21.44 5.02 9.04
N GLY A 71 21.48 4.91 10.36
CA GLY A 71 22.63 5.26 11.20
C GLY A 71 22.73 6.73 11.57
N PHE A 72 21.67 7.52 11.43
CA PHE A 72 21.63 8.93 11.86
C PHE A 72 21.01 9.08 13.24
N THR A 73 21.65 9.86 14.10
CA THR A 73 21.17 10.16 15.43
C THR A 73 20.43 11.50 15.44
N ARG A 74 19.17 11.49 15.88
CA ARG A 74 18.41 12.73 16.09
C ARG A 74 18.99 13.53 17.26
N VAL A 75 19.16 14.83 17.06
CA VAL A 75 19.59 15.78 18.08
C VAL A 75 18.50 16.80 18.35
N SER A 76 18.49 17.38 19.56
CA SER A 76 17.49 18.35 20.01
C SER A 76 17.76 19.78 19.55
N SER A 77 18.99 20.06 19.09
CA SER A 77 19.39 21.42 18.68
C SER A 77 19.98 21.43 17.28
N ARG A 78 19.55 22.41 16.48
CA ARG A 78 20.11 22.67 15.15
C ARG A 78 21.62 22.88 15.16
N LYS A 79 22.16 23.45 16.25
CA LYS A 79 23.61 23.69 16.37
C LYS A 79 24.43 22.41 16.51
N GLN A 80 23.84 21.34 17.01
CA GLN A 80 24.48 20.02 17.18
C GLN A 80 24.33 19.13 15.94
N ALA A 81 23.46 19.53 15.03
CA ALA A 81 23.15 18.73 13.86
C ALA A 81 24.16 18.93 12.74
N ARG A 82 24.56 17.86 12.10
CA ARG A 82 25.27 17.90 10.81
C ARG A 82 24.31 18.18 9.66
N LEU A 83 23.11 17.61 9.73
CA LEU A 83 22.02 17.84 8.78
C LEU A 83 20.81 18.42 9.48
N VAL A 84 20.15 19.39 8.86
CA VAL A 84 18.81 19.84 9.22
C VAL A 84 17.83 19.27 8.21
N ALA A 85 16.94 18.39 8.63
CA ALA A 85 15.88 17.82 7.83
C ALA A 85 14.59 18.61 8.03
N PHE A 86 14.15 19.32 7.00
CA PHE A 86 12.81 19.92 6.96
C PHE A 86 11.83 18.88 6.48
N PHE A 87 10.84 18.58 7.31
CA PHE A 87 9.85 17.55 7.04
C PHE A 87 8.45 18.12 6.97
N GLY A 88 7.76 17.77 5.90
CA GLY A 88 6.36 18.12 5.68
C GLY A 88 5.57 16.96 5.11
N PHE A 89 4.27 16.96 5.38
CA PHE A 89 3.31 16.02 4.81
C PHE A 89 1.96 16.70 4.59
N ALA A 90 1.20 16.18 3.64
CA ALA A 90 -0.15 16.66 3.35
C ALA A 90 -1.03 15.49 2.87
N VAL A 91 -2.32 15.66 3.08
CA VAL A 91 -3.39 14.82 2.50
C VAL A 91 -4.38 15.80 1.89
N ASP A 92 -4.85 15.53 0.67
CA ASP A 92 -5.88 16.33 0.01
C ASP A 92 -7.28 16.04 0.57
N GLU A 93 -8.29 16.75 0.05
CA GLU A 93 -9.69 16.57 0.45
C GLU A 93 -10.31 15.26 -0.10
N GLY A 94 -9.58 14.57 -0.98
CA GLY A 94 -10.02 13.35 -1.63
C GLY A 94 -10.98 13.57 -2.80
N GLU A 95 -10.86 12.71 -3.79
CA GLU A 95 -11.71 12.69 -4.98
C GLU A 95 -12.64 11.47 -4.93
N ARG A 96 -13.93 11.66 -5.23
CA ARG A 96 -14.87 10.57 -5.36
C ARG A 96 -14.74 9.93 -6.74
N VAL A 97 -14.29 8.69 -6.76
CA VAL A 97 -14.12 7.88 -7.97
C VAL A 97 -15.22 6.84 -8.01
N THR A 98 -16.02 6.86 -9.07
CA THR A 98 -17.08 5.87 -9.30
C THR A 98 -16.63 4.91 -10.37
N THR A 99 -16.53 3.63 -10.01
CA THR A 99 -16.13 2.55 -10.91
C THR A 99 -17.32 1.64 -11.15
N GLN A 100 -17.58 1.33 -12.42
CA GLN A 100 -18.54 0.30 -12.81
C GLN A 100 -17.80 -1.04 -12.96
N TYR A 101 -18.40 -2.10 -12.47
CA TYR A 101 -17.89 -3.45 -12.61
C TYR A 101 -19.02 -4.42 -13.00
N LEU A 102 -18.67 -5.49 -13.68
CA LEU A 102 -19.62 -6.51 -14.09
C LEU A 102 -19.77 -7.55 -12.98
N VAL A 103 -21.00 -7.72 -12.51
CA VAL A 103 -21.39 -8.76 -11.54
C VAL A 103 -21.99 -9.92 -12.32
N PRO A 104 -21.38 -11.12 -12.31
CA PRO A 104 -21.98 -12.27 -12.95
C PRO A 104 -23.27 -12.66 -12.24
N GLN A 105 -24.33 -12.81 -13.01
CA GLN A 105 -25.61 -13.33 -12.55
C GLN A 105 -25.62 -14.85 -12.73
N TRP A 106 -25.77 -15.55 -11.63
CA TRP A 106 -25.82 -17.01 -11.63
C TRP A 106 -27.27 -17.46 -11.68
N GLY A 107 -27.57 -18.40 -12.56
CA GLY A 107 -28.93 -18.94 -12.71
C GLY A 107 -28.94 -20.27 -13.45
N TYR A 108 -30.16 -20.82 -13.62
CA TYR A 108 -30.35 -22.04 -14.38
C TYR A 108 -30.59 -21.70 -15.86
N VAL A 109 -29.77 -22.28 -16.72
CA VAL A 109 -29.92 -22.17 -18.17
C VAL A 109 -30.63 -23.45 -18.67
N TYR A 110 -31.75 -23.26 -19.38
CA TYR A 110 -32.45 -24.33 -20.09
C TYR A 110 -32.09 -24.25 -21.59
N GLY A 111 -31.40 -25.24 -22.10
CA GLY A 111 -31.11 -25.27 -23.54
C GLY A 111 -30.19 -26.41 -23.95
N PRO A 112 -30.19 -26.77 -25.26
CA PRO A 112 -29.21 -27.69 -25.82
C PRO A 112 -27.87 -26.98 -25.88
N GLY A 113 -26.96 -27.31 -24.96
CA GLY A 113 -25.69 -26.61 -24.87
C GLY A 113 -24.52 -27.56 -24.79
N PHE A 114 -23.57 -27.41 -25.70
CA PHE A 114 -22.21 -27.86 -25.50
C PHE A 114 -21.59 -27.03 -24.40
N GLY A 115 -21.58 -27.52 -23.15
CA GLY A 115 -20.96 -26.86 -22.04
C GLY A 115 -20.04 -27.85 -21.32
N THR A 116 -18.76 -27.58 -21.31
CA THR A 116 -17.80 -28.20 -20.38
C THR A 116 -18.09 -27.72 -18.96
N GLY A 117 -19.16 -28.25 -18.36
CA GLY A 117 -19.52 -28.02 -16.96
C GLY A 117 -18.85 -29.07 -16.09
N TYR A 118 -17.83 -28.70 -15.38
CA TYR A 118 -17.34 -29.46 -14.25
C TYR A 118 -18.40 -29.37 -13.12
N TYR A 119 -18.82 -30.52 -12.61
CA TYR A 119 -19.79 -30.81 -11.54
C TYR A 119 -21.20 -31.18 -11.99
N GLY A 120 -21.43 -32.49 -11.95
CA GLY A 120 -22.73 -33.14 -12.03
C GLY A 120 -22.61 -34.57 -12.48
N GLY A 121 -21.70 -35.34 -11.87
CA GLY A 121 -21.62 -36.78 -12.03
C GLY A 121 -22.79 -37.45 -11.33
N GLY A 122 -23.92 -37.60 -12.00
CA GLY A 122 -24.93 -38.60 -11.62
C GLY A 122 -24.38 -39.98 -11.92
N TRP A 123 -24.25 -40.79 -10.90
CA TRP A 123 -23.94 -42.22 -11.00
C TRP A 123 -25.09 -42.95 -11.70
N TYR A 124 -24.95 -43.13 -13.03
CA TYR A 124 -25.63 -44.23 -13.71
C TYR A 124 -24.57 -44.90 -14.57
N GLY A 125 -24.24 -46.12 -14.17
CA GLY A 125 -23.28 -46.96 -14.83
C GLY A 125 -23.65 -47.30 -16.29
N PRO A 126 -22.69 -47.82 -17.09
CA PRO A 126 -22.89 -48.14 -18.48
C PRO A 126 -23.85 -49.34 -18.62
N GLY A 127 -25.08 -49.06 -18.99
CA GLY A 127 -25.98 -50.09 -19.52
C GLY A 127 -25.57 -50.46 -20.95
N PRO A 128 -25.82 -51.70 -21.42
CA PRO A 128 -25.34 -52.26 -22.67
C PRO A 128 -25.98 -51.69 -23.95
N TYR A 129 -26.74 -50.59 -23.87
CA TYR A 129 -27.32 -49.94 -25.02
C TYR A 129 -26.87 -48.48 -25.03
N GLY A 130 -25.90 -48.15 -25.89
CA GLY A 130 -25.41 -46.81 -26.14
C GLY A 130 -26.53 -45.90 -26.67
N GLY A 131 -27.21 -45.22 -25.76
CA GLY A 131 -28.12 -44.16 -26.11
C GLY A 131 -27.36 -42.84 -25.98
N TYR A 132 -27.18 -42.13 -27.10
CA TYR A 132 -26.80 -40.70 -27.09
C TYR A 132 -27.96 -39.91 -26.45
N GLY A 133 -27.98 -39.83 -25.11
CA GLY A 133 -28.97 -39.04 -24.42
C GLY A 133 -28.66 -37.56 -24.57
N TRP A 134 -29.41 -36.84 -25.38
CA TRP A 134 -29.52 -35.41 -25.36
C TRP A 134 -30.17 -35.02 -24.01
N GLY A 135 -29.34 -34.80 -22.98
CA GLY A 135 -29.83 -34.42 -21.68
C GLY A 135 -30.25 -32.93 -21.68
N PHE A 136 -31.53 -32.71 -21.81
CA PHE A 136 -32.14 -31.42 -21.52
C PHE A 136 -32.33 -31.35 -20.01
N GLY A 137 -31.44 -30.71 -19.29
CA GLY A 137 -31.56 -30.46 -17.87
C GLY A 137 -31.13 -29.02 -17.51
N PRO A 138 -31.67 -28.49 -16.41
CA PRO A 138 -31.24 -27.19 -15.93
C PRO A 138 -29.77 -27.26 -15.52
N ARG A 139 -28.97 -26.39 -16.08
CA ARG A 139 -27.56 -26.23 -15.72
C ARG A 139 -27.38 -24.91 -14.99
N PHE A 140 -26.71 -24.96 -13.84
CA PHE A 140 -26.36 -23.78 -13.07
C PHE A 140 -25.12 -23.15 -13.68
N GLY A 141 -25.20 -21.88 -14.07
CA GLY A 141 -24.10 -21.17 -14.69
C GLY A 141 -24.35 -19.66 -14.73
N VAL A 142 -23.41 -18.93 -15.33
CA VAL A 142 -23.58 -17.49 -15.55
C VAL A 142 -24.62 -17.25 -16.64
N VAL A 143 -25.75 -16.66 -16.29
CA VAL A 143 -26.88 -16.36 -17.19
C VAL A 143 -26.83 -14.94 -17.76
N GLY A 144 -25.96 -14.11 -17.22
CA GLY A 144 -25.79 -12.72 -17.65
C GLY A 144 -24.85 -11.97 -16.74
N TYR A 145 -24.69 -10.67 -17.03
CA TYR A 145 -23.94 -9.76 -16.19
C TYR A 145 -24.83 -8.54 -15.86
N SER A 146 -24.78 -8.10 -14.63
CA SER A 146 -25.35 -6.83 -14.23
C SER A 146 -24.23 -5.81 -13.95
N ALA A 147 -24.53 -4.52 -14.14
CA ALA A 147 -23.59 -3.47 -13.76
C ALA A 147 -23.67 -3.24 -12.25
N GLY A 148 -22.57 -3.45 -11.56
CA GLY A 148 -22.37 -2.98 -10.19
C GLY A 148 -21.71 -1.61 -10.22
N ILE A 149 -22.04 -0.74 -9.27
CA ILE A 149 -21.41 0.57 -9.09
C ILE A 149 -20.74 0.58 -7.73
N ARG A 150 -19.45 0.97 -7.70
CA ARG A 150 -18.69 1.19 -6.47
C ARG A 150 -18.16 2.61 -6.48
N THR A 151 -18.49 3.36 -5.45
CA THR A 151 -17.97 4.71 -5.25
C THR A 151 -17.02 4.70 -4.06
N GLU A 152 -15.80 5.17 -4.28
CA GLU A 152 -14.77 5.29 -3.24
C GLU A 152 -14.21 6.70 -3.25
N THR A 153 -13.78 7.20 -2.08
CA THR A 153 -13.02 8.44 -1.99
C THR A 153 -11.53 8.09 -2.01
N ILE A 154 -10.81 8.61 -2.99
CA ILE A 154 -9.37 8.42 -3.14
C ILE A 154 -8.66 9.69 -2.71
N PHE A 155 -7.77 9.57 -1.73
CA PHE A 155 -6.96 10.65 -1.20
C PHE A 155 -5.55 10.59 -1.78
N THR A 156 -4.99 11.76 -2.14
CA THR A 156 -3.58 11.90 -2.49
C THR A 156 -2.82 12.37 -1.26
N ARG A 157 -1.83 11.59 -0.88
CA ARG A 157 -0.98 11.84 0.29
C ARG A 157 0.42 12.15 -0.18
N SER A 158 1.05 13.15 0.41
CA SER A 158 2.42 13.54 0.07
C SER A 158 3.28 13.69 1.32
N ALA A 159 4.55 13.35 1.19
CA ALA A 159 5.59 13.62 2.16
C ALA A 159 6.78 14.27 1.46
N SER A 160 7.38 15.27 2.08
CA SER A 160 8.54 15.97 1.55
C SER A 160 9.62 16.08 2.61
N ILE A 161 10.86 15.87 2.21
CA ILE A 161 12.05 16.02 3.07
C ILE A 161 13.11 16.79 2.30
N ASP A 162 13.53 17.94 2.86
CA ASP A 162 14.69 18.69 2.41
C ASP A 162 15.75 18.62 3.50
N MET A 163 17.00 18.32 3.13
CA MET A 163 18.08 18.35 4.10
C MET A 163 19.15 19.37 3.73
N ILE A 164 19.54 20.16 4.70
CA ILE A 164 20.60 21.19 4.57
C ILE A 164 21.79 20.76 5.41
N ASP A 165 22.98 20.77 4.81
CA ASP A 165 24.25 20.60 5.51
C ASP A 165 24.57 21.88 6.29
N THR A 166 24.68 21.78 7.61
CA THR A 166 24.90 22.94 8.49
C THR A 166 26.28 23.59 8.32
N ARG A 167 27.28 22.86 7.81
CA ARG A 167 28.62 23.40 7.60
C ARG A 167 28.72 24.25 6.33
N THR A 168 27.99 23.81 5.29
CA THR A 168 28.06 24.47 3.98
C THR A 168 26.87 25.39 3.69
N GLY A 169 25.77 25.24 4.46
CA GLY A 169 24.50 25.91 4.23
C GLY A 169 23.76 25.43 2.97
N LYS A 170 24.29 24.42 2.26
CA LYS A 170 23.72 23.95 0.99
C LYS A 170 22.66 22.87 1.25
N LYS A 171 21.61 22.86 0.40
CA LYS A 171 20.69 21.74 0.31
C LYS A 171 21.43 20.55 -0.27
N VAL A 172 21.43 19.43 0.43
CA VAL A 172 22.14 18.20 0.08
C VAL A 172 21.22 17.01 -0.15
N PHE A 173 19.95 17.14 0.20
CA PHE A 173 18.92 16.17 -0.12
C PHE A 173 17.60 16.90 -0.35
N GLU A 174 16.88 16.47 -1.36
CA GLU A 174 15.52 16.91 -1.66
C GLU A 174 14.74 15.71 -2.13
N GLY A 175 13.60 15.44 -1.47
CA GLY A 175 12.79 14.30 -1.81
C GLY A 175 11.30 14.52 -1.57
N LYS A 176 10.51 14.02 -2.50
CA LYS A 176 9.04 14.00 -2.44
C LYS A 176 8.53 12.59 -2.67
N ALA A 177 7.60 12.18 -1.85
CA ALA A 177 6.86 10.92 -1.98
C ALA A 177 5.38 11.21 -2.12
N VAL A 178 4.72 10.60 -3.10
CA VAL A 178 3.28 10.74 -3.35
C VAL A 178 2.64 9.38 -3.41
N SER A 179 1.52 9.20 -2.73
CA SER A 179 0.75 7.95 -2.70
C SER A 179 -0.74 8.26 -2.79
N GLN A 180 -1.50 7.38 -3.44
CA GLN A 180 -2.96 7.47 -3.53
C GLN A 180 -3.61 6.26 -2.85
N GLY A 181 -4.82 6.44 -2.33
CA GLY A 181 -5.62 5.38 -1.73
C GLY A 181 -6.75 5.90 -0.88
N THR A 182 -7.51 4.99 -0.28
CA THR A 182 -8.74 5.30 0.47
C THR A 182 -8.51 5.87 1.87
N CYS A 183 -7.27 5.92 2.34
CA CYS A 183 -6.93 6.45 3.66
C CYS A 183 -6.83 7.98 3.64
N GLY A 184 -7.77 8.65 4.29
CA GLY A 184 -7.85 10.12 4.38
C GLY A 184 -6.96 10.74 5.46
N VAL A 185 -6.08 9.95 6.11
CA VAL A 185 -5.14 10.43 7.12
C VAL A 185 -3.73 9.96 6.79
N PHE A 186 -2.73 10.75 7.19
CA PHE A 186 -1.33 10.46 6.86
C PHE A 186 -0.69 9.41 7.79
N ALA A 187 -1.03 9.41 9.08
CA ALA A 187 -0.36 8.60 10.09
C ALA A 187 -0.24 7.09 9.75
N PRO A 188 -1.30 6.39 9.30
CA PRO A 188 -1.23 4.95 8.95
C PRO A 188 -0.29 4.64 7.77
N VAL A 189 -0.03 5.63 6.91
CA VAL A 189 0.83 5.46 5.73
C VAL A 189 2.18 6.16 5.88
N ALA A 190 2.41 6.85 7.00
CA ALA A 190 3.64 7.61 7.25
C ALA A 190 4.88 6.73 7.16
N MET A 191 4.89 5.60 7.86
CA MET A 191 6.03 4.68 7.90
C MET A 191 6.41 4.15 6.50
N PRO A 192 5.51 3.52 5.72
CA PRO A 192 5.84 3.06 4.39
C PRO A 192 6.22 4.20 3.44
N MET A 193 5.57 5.36 3.48
CA MET A 193 5.93 6.49 2.62
C MET A 193 7.31 7.06 2.94
N ILE A 194 7.66 7.23 4.22
CA ILE A 194 8.98 7.71 4.64
C ILE A 194 10.06 6.68 4.30
N ARG A 195 9.81 5.38 4.51
CA ARG A 195 10.73 4.32 4.10
C ARG A 195 10.93 4.26 2.58
N ALA A 196 9.87 4.46 1.81
CA ALA A 196 9.96 4.57 0.35
C ALA A 196 10.85 5.75 -0.06
N LEU A 197 10.61 6.93 0.52
CA LEU A 197 11.36 8.14 0.25
C LEU A 197 12.87 8.01 0.58
N LEU A 198 13.19 7.34 1.68
CA LEU A 198 14.55 7.11 2.15
C LEU A 198 15.10 5.72 1.78
N SER A 199 14.47 5.00 0.84
CA SER A 199 14.84 3.63 0.51
C SER A 199 16.30 3.48 0.08
N ASN A 200 16.82 4.43 -0.68
CA ASN A 200 18.20 4.44 -1.17
C ASN A 200 19.10 5.47 -0.45
N PHE A 201 18.59 6.08 0.64
CA PHE A 201 19.33 7.08 1.41
C PHE A 201 20.68 6.52 1.95
N PRO A 202 21.80 7.24 1.88
CA PRO A 202 21.94 8.67 1.59
C PRO A 202 21.90 9.06 0.11
N GLN A 203 21.77 8.15 -0.82
CA GLN A 203 21.64 8.45 -2.24
C GLN A 203 20.19 8.81 -2.60
N GLY A 204 20.00 9.43 -3.77
CA GLY A 204 18.68 9.71 -4.32
C GLY A 204 18.06 8.47 -5.00
N ARG A 205 16.75 8.54 -5.24
CA ARG A 205 16.00 7.54 -6.00
C ARG A 205 14.79 8.19 -6.67
N THR A 206 14.50 7.77 -7.89
CA THR A 206 13.23 8.10 -8.58
C THR A 206 12.50 6.81 -8.95
N GLY A 207 11.17 6.86 -9.00
CA GLY A 207 10.31 5.74 -9.39
C GLY A 207 9.37 5.25 -8.30
N THR A 208 8.63 4.20 -8.60
CA THR A 208 7.60 3.64 -7.70
C THR A 208 8.23 2.66 -6.71
N VAL A 209 7.83 2.78 -5.45
CA VAL A 209 8.16 1.86 -4.37
C VAL A 209 6.87 1.34 -3.77
N THR A 210 6.77 0.02 -3.65
CA THR A 210 5.63 -0.64 -3.01
C THR A 210 6.08 -1.27 -1.70
N LEU A 211 5.43 -0.87 -0.62
CA LEU A 211 5.72 -1.38 0.73
C LEU A 211 4.42 -1.82 1.40
N PRO A 212 4.47 -2.82 2.31
CA PRO A 212 3.30 -3.19 3.08
C PRO A 212 2.86 -2.03 3.97
N GLN A 213 1.54 -1.84 4.08
CA GLN A 213 0.96 -0.91 5.03
C GLN A 213 1.03 -1.55 6.42
N THR A 214 1.53 -0.81 7.40
CA THR A 214 1.71 -1.32 8.77
C THR A 214 0.46 -1.13 9.63
N ASP A 215 -0.31 -0.09 9.36
CA ASP A 215 -1.47 0.27 10.16
C ASP A 215 -2.75 0.28 9.30
N GLN A 216 -3.88 -0.06 9.93
CA GLN A 216 -5.18 0.03 9.26
C GLN A 216 -5.67 1.49 9.23
N CYS A 217 -6.38 1.84 8.18
CA CYS A 217 -7.04 3.14 8.05
C CYS A 217 -8.38 3.19 8.79
#